data_0474f48d9f3ab9391424c783c87d31d9
#
_entry.id   0474f48d9f3ab9391424c783c87d31d9
#
_cell.length_a   1.000
_cell.length_b   1.000
_cell.length_c   1.000
_cell.angle_alpha   90.00
_cell.angle_beta   90.00
_cell.angle_gamma   90.00
#
_symmetry.space_group_name_H-M   'P 1'
#
loop_
_entity.id
_entity.type
_entity.pdbx_description
1 polymer ?
#
loop_
_entity_poly.entity_id
_entity_poly.type
_entity_poly.pdbx_seq_one_letter_code
_entity_poly.pdbx_strand_id
1 'polypeptide(L)'
;HELAKGHCYIDYSFHGVIQHWNDQVSQDLALLKAAGICSVKAYMTYDFRLSDQELQALFSRANELDLLVTVHAEDHEAITALRKMYGDAGLLSPYYHALSRPNGCEARAVERALYAAHQAGDAPVYIVHLSTREGLEEIRAARRRGQQNIFAETCPQYLLLDSGCYHAHPDGLKYIMCPPLRSAADNEALWQGLTAGDIQTVGTDHCSFNMARQKLAGAADFRQTPSGAPGVEERLALLYTYGVAAGRFPLERLAEVTSVNAARLFGLYPRKGVLLPGADADLVVLDTAARQTLRQSALHS
;
A
#
# COMPACT_ATOMS: atom_id res chain seq x y z
N HIS A 1 -0.19 -16.68 13.58
CA HIS A 1 -0.09 -17.96 12.85
C HIS A 1 -1.34 -18.82 12.99
N GLU A 2 -1.84 -19.06 14.19
CA GLU A 2 -2.98 -19.98 14.40
C GLU A 2 -4.24 -19.59 13.63
N LEU A 3 -4.58 -18.30 13.56
CA LEU A 3 -5.74 -17.80 12.79
C LEU A 3 -5.63 -18.00 11.28
N ALA A 4 -4.42 -18.01 10.72
CA ALA A 4 -4.19 -18.20 9.29
C ALA A 4 -3.98 -19.67 8.92
N LYS A 5 -3.59 -20.51 9.88
CA LYS A 5 -3.27 -21.92 9.65
C LYS A 5 -4.49 -22.68 9.14
N GLY A 6 -4.36 -23.29 7.95
CA GLY A 6 -5.43 -24.04 7.30
C GLY A 6 -6.46 -23.17 6.56
N HIS A 7 -6.27 -21.85 6.50
CA HIS A 7 -7.14 -20.92 5.77
C HIS A 7 -6.47 -20.30 4.54
N CYS A 8 -5.22 -20.62 4.27
CA CYS A 8 -4.48 -20.15 3.10
C CYS A 8 -4.14 -21.33 2.20
N TYR A 9 -4.35 -21.17 0.89
CA TYR A 9 -4.00 -22.16 -0.15
C TYR A 9 -2.56 -22.00 -0.63
N ILE A 10 -1.93 -20.86 -0.35
CA ILE A 10 -0.57 -20.53 -0.73
C ILE A 10 0.25 -20.21 0.53
N ASP A 11 1.56 -20.14 0.39
CA ASP A 11 2.43 -19.66 1.46
C ASP A 11 2.09 -18.22 1.86
N TYR A 12 2.25 -17.93 3.14
CA TYR A 12 1.98 -16.60 3.71
C TYR A 12 3.01 -16.23 4.77
N SER A 13 3.14 -14.95 5.01
CA SER A 13 3.90 -14.39 6.10
C SER A 13 3.16 -13.18 6.69
N PHE A 14 3.76 -12.51 7.66
CA PHE A 14 3.15 -11.40 8.38
C PHE A 14 4.10 -10.22 8.48
N HIS A 15 3.53 -9.03 8.65
CA HIS A 15 4.22 -7.86 9.16
C HIS A 15 3.93 -7.70 10.65
N GLY A 16 4.94 -7.40 11.45
CA GLY A 16 4.71 -6.99 12.84
C GLY A 16 4.13 -5.57 12.86
N VAL A 17 2.93 -5.36 13.42
CA VAL A 17 2.33 -4.02 13.49
C VAL A 17 2.81 -3.30 14.75
N ILE A 18 3.37 -2.09 14.58
CA ILE A 18 3.86 -1.25 15.66
C ILE A 18 2.84 -0.13 15.91
N GLN A 19 2.12 -0.20 17.02
CA GLN A 19 1.05 0.73 17.39
C GLN A 19 1.48 1.78 18.43
N HIS A 20 2.63 1.60 19.05
CA HIS A 20 3.27 2.51 20.00
C HIS A 20 4.74 2.15 20.10
N TRP A 21 5.56 3.04 20.63
CA TRP A 21 6.98 2.82 20.81
C TRP A 21 7.39 2.93 22.27
N ASN A 22 8.14 1.96 22.77
CA ASN A 22 8.77 1.94 24.08
C ASN A 22 9.91 0.90 24.11
N ASP A 23 10.62 0.80 25.23
CA ASP A 23 11.77 -0.11 25.39
C ASP A 23 11.36 -1.59 25.18
N GLN A 24 10.17 -1.98 25.60
CA GLN A 24 9.70 -3.36 25.45
C GLN A 24 9.47 -3.67 23.96
N VAL A 25 8.79 -2.80 23.22
CA VAL A 25 8.58 -2.97 21.78
C VAL A 25 9.93 -3.03 21.04
N SER A 26 10.89 -2.19 21.42
CA SER A 26 12.25 -2.23 20.87
C SER A 26 12.94 -3.58 21.07
N GLN A 27 12.77 -4.20 22.23
CA GLN A 27 13.29 -5.54 22.52
C GLN A 27 12.54 -6.64 21.74
N ASP A 28 11.22 -6.53 21.64
CA ASP A 28 10.35 -7.50 20.99
C ASP A 28 10.61 -7.59 19.46
N LEU A 29 11.15 -6.53 18.83
CA LEU A 29 11.56 -6.59 17.41
C LEU A 29 12.58 -7.69 17.14
N ALA A 30 13.51 -7.94 18.08
CA ALA A 30 14.46 -9.04 17.93
C ALA A 30 13.76 -10.42 17.99
N LEU A 31 12.70 -10.56 18.77
CA LEU A 31 11.90 -11.79 18.80
C LEU A 31 11.12 -12.00 17.51
N LEU A 32 10.58 -10.91 16.91
CA LEU A 32 9.94 -10.97 15.59
C LEU A 32 10.93 -11.45 14.52
N LYS A 33 12.13 -10.88 14.49
CA LYS A 33 13.19 -11.31 13.56
C LYS A 33 13.56 -12.79 13.76
N ALA A 34 13.74 -13.22 15.01
CA ALA A 34 14.04 -14.62 15.35
C ALA A 34 12.90 -15.59 14.95
N ALA A 35 11.65 -15.12 14.94
CA ALA A 35 10.51 -15.87 14.45
C ALA A 35 10.37 -15.89 12.91
N GLY A 36 11.32 -15.30 12.18
CA GLY A 36 11.33 -15.25 10.72
C GLY A 36 10.51 -14.11 10.10
N ILE A 37 10.04 -13.15 10.92
CA ILE A 37 9.37 -11.95 10.43
C ILE A 37 10.44 -10.94 10.01
N CYS A 38 10.47 -10.56 8.73
CA CYS A 38 11.50 -9.67 8.16
C CYS A 38 11.07 -8.21 8.04
N SER A 39 9.85 -7.88 8.42
CA SER A 39 9.30 -6.54 8.23
C SER A 39 8.29 -6.16 9.30
N VAL A 40 8.20 -4.85 9.56
CA VAL A 40 7.24 -4.27 10.49
C VAL A 40 6.45 -3.17 9.81
N LYS A 41 5.20 -2.97 10.24
CA LYS A 41 4.28 -1.95 9.73
C LYS A 41 4.12 -0.82 10.73
N ALA A 42 4.36 0.41 10.27
CA ALA A 42 4.12 1.64 11.00
C ALA A 42 3.04 2.49 10.31
N TYR A 43 2.37 3.32 11.08
CA TYR A 43 1.35 4.24 10.61
C TYR A 43 1.67 5.66 11.08
N MET A 44 1.47 6.64 10.20
CA MET A 44 1.59 8.08 10.50
C MET A 44 0.22 8.74 10.69
N THR A 45 -0.86 7.98 10.58
CA THR A 45 -2.24 8.41 10.85
C THR A 45 -2.95 7.37 11.70
N TYR A 46 -4.19 7.66 12.10
CA TYR A 46 -5.01 6.89 13.04
C TYR A 46 -4.61 7.08 14.52
N ASP A 47 -5.39 6.49 15.42
CA ASP A 47 -5.19 6.63 16.88
C ASP A 47 -3.94 5.88 17.39
N PHE A 48 -3.46 4.92 16.61
CA PHE A 48 -2.26 4.12 16.88
C PHE A 48 -1.07 4.54 16.01
N ARG A 49 -1.04 5.79 15.56
CA ARG A 49 0.11 6.34 14.79
C ARG A 49 1.33 6.53 15.67
N LEU A 50 2.48 6.45 15.03
CA LEU A 50 3.74 6.88 15.62
C LEU A 50 3.99 8.37 15.35
N SER A 51 4.58 9.06 16.32
CA SER A 51 5.18 10.39 16.13
C SER A 51 6.45 10.27 15.27
N ASP A 52 6.95 11.40 14.75
CA ASP A 52 8.20 11.40 13.97
C ASP A 52 9.41 10.88 14.77
N GLN A 53 9.46 11.20 16.08
CA GLN A 53 10.52 10.72 16.96
C GLN A 53 10.44 9.20 17.19
N GLU A 54 9.24 8.67 17.42
CA GLU A 54 9.02 7.23 17.56
C GLU A 54 9.30 6.49 16.25
N LEU A 55 8.90 7.07 15.12
CA LEU A 55 9.19 6.51 13.80
C LEU A 55 10.70 6.47 13.52
N GLN A 56 11.45 7.52 13.86
CA GLN A 56 12.90 7.54 13.75
C GLN A 56 13.56 6.49 14.66
N ALA A 57 13.09 6.35 15.90
CA ALA A 57 13.60 5.33 16.83
C ALA A 57 13.31 3.90 16.32
N LEU A 58 12.11 3.69 15.74
CA LEU A 58 11.75 2.44 15.07
C LEU A 58 12.70 2.14 13.90
N PHE A 59 12.97 3.13 13.02
CA PHE A 59 13.90 2.95 11.90
C PHE A 59 15.30 2.61 12.38
N SER A 60 15.81 3.28 13.42
CA SER A 60 17.14 3.01 13.98
C SER A 60 17.23 1.56 14.48
N ARG A 61 16.24 1.11 15.25
CA ARG A 61 16.21 -0.25 15.77
C ARG A 61 16.00 -1.31 14.70
N ALA A 62 15.12 -1.03 13.73
CA ALA A 62 14.87 -1.93 12.59
C ALA A 62 16.13 -2.10 11.72
N ASN A 63 16.89 -1.01 11.51
CA ASN A 63 18.14 -1.04 10.77
C ASN A 63 19.19 -1.93 11.45
N GLU A 64 19.34 -1.84 12.77
CA GLU A 64 20.23 -2.73 13.55
C GLU A 64 19.86 -4.21 13.41
N LEU A 65 18.58 -4.51 13.25
CA LEU A 65 18.05 -5.87 13.16
C LEU A 65 17.86 -6.37 11.73
N ASP A 66 18.21 -5.57 10.72
CA ASP A 66 17.93 -5.89 9.30
C ASP A 66 16.43 -6.22 9.08
N LEU A 67 15.55 -5.32 9.57
CA LEU A 67 14.11 -5.37 9.37
C LEU A 67 13.68 -4.25 8.42
N LEU A 68 12.80 -4.56 7.48
CA LEU A 68 12.19 -3.56 6.60
C LEU A 68 11.02 -2.89 7.31
N VAL A 69 11.03 -1.56 7.38
CA VAL A 69 9.89 -0.80 7.92
C VAL A 69 8.96 -0.39 6.77
N THR A 70 7.73 -0.87 6.81
CA THR A 70 6.67 -0.50 5.86
C THR A 70 5.79 0.58 6.49
N VAL A 71 5.51 1.67 5.76
CA VAL A 71 4.89 2.88 6.32
C VAL A 71 3.61 3.24 5.58
N HIS A 72 2.49 3.35 6.31
CA HIS A 72 1.31 4.08 5.86
C HIS A 72 1.54 5.57 6.09
N ALA A 73 1.81 6.30 5.02
CA ALA A 73 2.26 7.69 5.08
C ALA A 73 1.12 8.66 4.72
N GLU A 74 0.35 9.08 5.70
CA GLU A 74 -0.65 10.16 5.60
C GLU A 74 -0.58 11.10 6.80
N ASP A 75 -0.69 12.42 6.57
CA ASP A 75 -0.63 13.47 7.60
C ASP A 75 -1.91 13.48 8.44
N HIS A 76 -1.83 12.95 9.66
CA HIS A 76 -2.95 12.82 10.59
C HIS A 76 -3.62 14.14 10.93
N GLU A 77 -2.82 15.17 11.24
CA GLU A 77 -3.32 16.45 11.73
C GLU A 77 -4.16 17.14 10.64
N ALA A 78 -3.65 17.18 9.41
CA ALA A 78 -4.36 17.78 8.28
C ALA A 78 -5.65 17.00 7.96
N ILE A 79 -5.60 15.68 7.96
CA ILE A 79 -6.77 14.81 7.70
C ILE A 79 -7.84 15.03 8.76
N THR A 80 -7.45 15.04 10.04
CA THR A 80 -8.38 15.22 11.16
C THR A 80 -9.07 16.58 11.10
N ALA A 81 -8.30 17.65 10.82
CA ALA A 81 -8.82 18.99 10.67
C ALA A 81 -9.82 19.10 9.49
N LEU A 82 -9.47 18.55 8.33
CA LEU A 82 -10.33 18.56 7.15
C LEU A 82 -11.60 17.72 7.34
N ARG A 83 -11.49 16.51 7.92
CA ARG A 83 -12.66 15.68 8.24
C ARG A 83 -13.61 16.36 9.20
N LYS A 84 -13.07 17.06 10.21
CA LYS A 84 -13.87 17.87 11.13
C LYS A 84 -14.56 19.04 10.39
N MET A 85 -13.81 19.80 9.61
CA MET A 85 -14.31 20.95 8.84
C MET A 85 -15.48 20.54 7.93
N TYR A 86 -15.32 19.49 7.13
CA TYR A 86 -16.40 19.00 6.25
C TYR A 86 -17.60 18.49 7.05
N GLY A 87 -17.35 17.79 8.16
CA GLY A 87 -18.41 17.31 9.04
C GLY A 87 -19.24 18.43 9.66
N ASP A 88 -18.58 19.47 10.20
CA ASP A 88 -19.25 20.64 10.78
C ASP A 88 -20.06 21.43 9.74
N ALA A 89 -19.62 21.43 8.49
CA ALA A 89 -20.31 22.03 7.35
C ALA A 89 -21.45 21.18 6.78
N GLY A 90 -21.70 19.97 7.31
CA GLY A 90 -22.72 19.05 6.78
C GLY A 90 -22.37 18.43 5.41
N LEU A 91 -21.09 18.48 5.01
CA LEU A 91 -20.58 17.97 3.74
C LEU A 91 -20.17 16.50 3.90
N LEU A 92 -21.14 15.60 3.83
CA LEU A 92 -21.03 14.22 4.33
C LEU A 92 -21.05 13.16 3.23
N SER A 93 -21.14 13.53 1.94
CA SER A 93 -21.12 12.57 0.84
C SER A 93 -19.74 11.90 0.66
N PRO A 94 -19.67 10.74 -0.03
CA PRO A 94 -18.39 10.03 -0.27
C PRO A 94 -17.30 10.88 -0.93
N TYR A 95 -17.68 11.89 -1.72
CA TYR A 95 -16.74 12.80 -2.37
C TYR A 95 -15.85 13.55 -1.37
N TYR A 96 -16.36 13.90 -0.21
CA TYR A 96 -15.59 14.60 0.84
C TYR A 96 -14.59 13.70 1.56
N HIS A 97 -14.68 12.38 1.37
CA HIS A 97 -13.61 11.49 1.80
C HIS A 97 -12.29 11.82 1.09
N ALA A 98 -12.30 11.93 -0.24
CA ALA A 98 -11.11 12.30 -1.00
C ALA A 98 -10.61 13.70 -0.67
N LEU A 99 -11.53 14.68 -0.57
CA LEU A 99 -11.18 16.06 -0.23
C LEU A 99 -10.61 16.22 1.18
N SER A 100 -10.99 15.36 2.12
CA SER A 100 -10.42 15.36 3.48
C SER A 100 -9.02 14.74 3.57
N ARG A 101 -8.53 14.16 2.47
CA ARG A 101 -7.22 13.51 2.36
C ARG A 101 -6.49 13.94 1.08
N PRO A 102 -6.25 15.26 0.88
CA PRO A 102 -5.63 15.76 -0.34
C PRO A 102 -4.22 15.19 -0.54
N ASN A 103 -3.73 15.22 -1.78
CA ASN A 103 -2.41 14.70 -2.16
C ASN A 103 -1.28 15.17 -1.24
N GLY A 104 -1.31 16.46 -0.82
CA GLY A 104 -0.33 17.01 0.10
C GLY A 104 -0.26 16.32 1.47
N CYS A 105 -1.31 15.60 1.90
CA CYS A 105 -1.27 14.83 3.13
C CYS A 105 -0.36 13.59 2.98
N GLU A 106 -0.42 12.91 1.85
CA GLU A 106 0.48 11.80 1.55
C GLU A 106 1.90 12.31 1.30
N ALA A 107 2.08 13.32 0.46
CA ALA A 107 3.41 13.85 0.11
C ALA A 107 4.21 14.28 1.35
N ARG A 108 3.61 15.09 2.25
CA ARG A 108 4.28 15.50 3.49
C ARG A 108 4.62 14.34 4.41
N ALA A 109 3.74 13.35 4.52
CA ALA A 109 4.01 12.19 5.35
C ALA A 109 5.11 11.30 4.74
N VAL A 110 5.13 11.14 3.42
CA VAL A 110 6.22 10.46 2.69
C VAL A 110 7.55 11.18 2.95
N GLU A 111 7.62 12.50 2.76
CA GLU A 111 8.83 13.29 3.05
C GLU A 111 9.33 13.05 4.49
N ARG A 112 8.42 13.14 5.49
CA ARG A 112 8.77 12.93 6.91
C ARG A 112 9.27 11.51 7.18
N ALA A 113 8.63 10.49 6.60
CA ALA A 113 9.08 9.10 6.74
C ALA A 113 10.46 8.88 6.12
N LEU A 114 10.71 9.42 4.92
CA LEU A 114 12.01 9.34 4.26
C LEU A 114 13.10 10.07 5.05
N TYR A 115 12.78 11.24 5.61
CA TYR A 115 13.69 11.97 6.47
C TYR A 115 14.03 11.19 7.75
N ALA A 116 13.05 10.61 8.43
CA ALA A 116 13.26 9.78 9.62
C ALA A 116 14.16 8.56 9.32
N ALA A 117 13.92 7.87 8.18
CA ALA A 117 14.76 6.76 7.74
C ALA A 117 16.21 7.20 7.44
N HIS A 118 16.39 8.38 6.81
CA HIS A 118 17.72 8.95 6.54
C HIS A 118 18.47 9.24 7.84
N GLN A 119 17.82 9.90 8.81
CA GLN A 119 18.42 10.18 10.12
C GLN A 119 18.76 8.91 10.92
N ALA A 120 18.13 7.79 10.61
CA ALA A 120 18.40 6.47 11.17
C ALA A 120 19.50 5.68 10.41
N GLY A 121 20.39 6.36 9.69
CA GLY A 121 21.50 5.77 8.94
C GLY A 121 21.08 5.17 7.61
N ASP A 122 20.21 5.83 6.87
CA ASP A 122 19.60 5.36 5.61
C ASP A 122 18.89 4.00 5.75
N ALA A 123 18.18 3.82 6.88
CA ALA A 123 17.41 2.61 7.15
C ALA A 123 16.45 2.28 6.01
N PRO A 124 16.28 0.99 5.66
CA PRO A 124 15.35 0.59 4.61
C PRO A 124 13.91 1.01 4.92
N VAL A 125 13.30 1.77 4.02
CA VAL A 125 11.92 2.25 4.13
C VAL A 125 11.09 1.82 2.93
N TYR A 126 9.89 1.32 3.19
CA TYR A 126 8.95 0.90 2.16
C TYR A 126 7.63 1.67 2.32
N ILE A 127 7.36 2.57 1.39
CA ILE A 127 6.10 3.32 1.34
C ILE A 127 5.04 2.43 0.71
N VAL A 128 4.05 1.99 1.49
CA VAL A 128 2.97 1.13 1.00
C VAL A 128 1.91 1.96 0.27
N HIS A 129 1.17 1.34 -0.64
CA HIS A 129 -0.02 1.87 -1.33
C HIS A 129 0.10 3.35 -1.76
N LEU A 130 1.28 3.77 -2.26
CA LEU A 130 1.50 5.11 -2.79
C LEU A 130 0.43 5.44 -3.83
N SER A 131 -0.24 6.57 -3.65
CA SER A 131 -1.42 6.93 -4.44
C SER A 131 -1.29 8.24 -5.23
N THR A 132 -0.27 9.07 -4.93
CA THR A 132 -0.16 10.43 -5.49
C THR A 132 1.11 10.63 -6.29
N ARG A 133 1.03 11.52 -7.29
CA ARG A 133 2.19 12.03 -8.03
C ARG A 133 3.16 12.76 -7.09
N GLU A 134 2.64 13.59 -6.19
CA GLU A 134 3.44 14.38 -5.26
C GLU A 134 4.23 13.48 -4.30
N GLY A 135 3.63 12.40 -3.77
CA GLY A 135 4.35 11.41 -2.96
C GLY A 135 5.46 10.71 -3.73
N LEU A 136 5.22 10.39 -5.02
CA LEU A 136 6.26 9.85 -5.90
C LEU A 136 7.41 10.84 -6.12
N GLU A 137 7.11 12.14 -6.26
CA GLU A 137 8.15 13.16 -6.40
C GLU A 137 9.01 13.32 -5.14
N GLU A 138 8.45 13.14 -3.94
CA GLU A 138 9.24 13.12 -2.69
C GLU A 138 10.22 11.95 -2.66
N ILE A 139 9.80 10.76 -3.12
CA ILE A 139 10.67 9.59 -3.26
C ILE A 139 11.81 9.88 -4.24
N ARG A 140 11.50 10.43 -5.41
CA ARG A 140 12.48 10.83 -6.41
C ARG A 140 13.46 11.88 -5.87
N ALA A 141 12.94 12.86 -5.14
CA ALA A 141 13.75 13.92 -4.54
C ALA A 141 14.72 13.36 -3.48
N ALA A 142 14.27 12.44 -2.63
CA ALA A 142 15.13 11.78 -1.64
C ALA A 142 16.26 10.96 -2.30
N ARG A 143 15.93 10.21 -3.36
CA ARG A 143 16.93 9.47 -4.15
C ARG A 143 17.94 10.38 -4.84
N ARG A 144 17.50 11.54 -5.37
CA ARG A 144 18.41 12.55 -5.94
C ARG A 144 19.36 13.15 -4.88
N ARG A 145 18.94 13.20 -3.61
CA ARG A 145 19.78 13.60 -2.49
C ARG A 145 20.76 12.52 -2.02
N GLY A 146 20.70 11.32 -2.60
CA GLY A 146 21.61 10.20 -2.34
C GLY A 146 21.05 9.08 -1.48
N GLN A 147 19.82 9.16 -0.99
CA GLN A 147 19.19 8.11 -0.21
C GLN A 147 18.82 6.93 -1.12
N GLN A 148 19.35 5.71 -0.83
CA GLN A 148 19.26 4.55 -1.73
C GLN A 148 18.22 3.52 -1.27
N ASN A 149 18.04 3.35 0.04
CA ASN A 149 17.21 2.29 0.61
C ASN A 149 15.72 2.67 0.69
N ILE A 150 15.18 3.25 -0.40
CA ILE A 150 13.78 3.66 -0.51
C ILE A 150 13.06 2.72 -1.48
N PHE A 151 11.98 2.13 -1.02
CA PHE A 151 11.10 1.28 -1.81
C PHE A 151 9.68 1.80 -1.74
N ALA A 152 8.89 1.56 -2.79
CA ALA A 152 7.51 1.97 -2.86
C ALA A 152 6.64 0.89 -3.49
N GLU A 153 5.41 0.84 -3.03
CA GLU A 153 4.33 0.02 -3.56
C GLU A 153 3.18 0.92 -4.00
N THR A 154 2.53 0.57 -5.09
CA THR A 154 1.19 1.07 -5.41
C THR A 154 0.20 -0.09 -5.53
N CYS A 155 -1.06 0.19 -5.83
CA CYS A 155 -2.11 -0.81 -5.95
C CYS A 155 -2.92 -0.61 -7.23
N PRO A 156 -3.58 -1.67 -7.78
CA PRO A 156 -4.38 -1.56 -9.01
C PRO A 156 -5.43 -0.46 -8.97
N GLN A 157 -6.06 -0.23 -7.80
CA GLN A 157 -7.06 0.82 -7.64
C GLN A 157 -6.52 2.22 -7.91
N TYR A 158 -5.26 2.51 -7.54
CA TYR A 158 -4.60 3.80 -7.79
C TYR A 158 -4.04 3.92 -9.21
N LEU A 159 -4.02 2.85 -9.96
CA LEU A 159 -3.61 2.84 -11.37
C LEU A 159 -4.80 2.97 -12.34
N LEU A 160 -6.00 2.54 -11.93
CA LEU A 160 -7.13 2.31 -12.82
C LEU A 160 -8.40 3.08 -12.47
N LEU A 161 -8.56 3.50 -11.22
CA LEU A 161 -9.73 4.22 -10.73
C LEU A 161 -9.34 5.63 -10.30
N ASP A 162 -10.26 6.57 -10.44
CA ASP A 162 -10.05 7.95 -10.03
C ASP A 162 -11.15 8.47 -9.08
N SER A 163 -10.96 9.67 -8.56
CA SER A 163 -11.88 10.31 -7.62
C SER A 163 -13.29 10.58 -8.16
N GLY A 164 -13.50 10.46 -9.47
CA GLY A 164 -14.81 10.49 -10.10
C GLY A 164 -15.74 9.39 -9.58
N CYS A 165 -15.19 8.27 -9.14
CA CYS A 165 -15.93 7.18 -8.53
C CYS A 165 -16.72 7.58 -7.28
N TYR A 166 -16.34 8.66 -6.59
CA TYR A 166 -17.01 9.13 -5.38
C TYR A 166 -18.30 9.94 -5.63
N HIS A 167 -18.57 10.35 -6.87
CA HIS A 167 -19.74 11.20 -7.18
C HIS A 167 -21.06 10.43 -7.17
N ALA A 168 -21.05 9.13 -7.37
CA ALA A 168 -22.24 8.29 -7.38
C ALA A 168 -22.66 7.91 -5.95
N HIS A 169 -23.67 8.57 -5.37
CA HIS A 169 -24.22 8.18 -4.07
C HIS A 169 -25.42 7.24 -4.23
N PRO A 170 -25.52 6.13 -3.46
CA PRO A 170 -24.60 5.65 -2.43
C PRO A 170 -23.42 4.81 -2.96
N ASP A 171 -23.33 4.56 -4.24
CA ASP A 171 -22.33 3.68 -4.85
C ASP A 171 -20.89 4.14 -4.61
N GLY A 172 -20.64 5.45 -4.47
CA GLY A 172 -19.33 5.99 -4.12
C GLY A 172 -18.75 5.46 -2.80
N LEU A 173 -19.58 4.94 -1.89
CA LEU A 173 -19.14 4.31 -0.65
C LEU A 173 -18.29 3.05 -0.88
N LYS A 174 -18.46 2.35 -2.00
CA LYS A 174 -17.68 1.18 -2.37
C LYS A 174 -16.18 1.49 -2.44
N TYR A 175 -15.85 2.71 -2.85
CA TYR A 175 -14.49 3.18 -3.12
C TYR A 175 -13.84 3.86 -1.92
N ILE A 176 -14.49 3.95 -0.76
CA ILE A 176 -13.87 4.50 0.44
C ILE A 176 -12.78 3.55 0.93
N MET A 177 -11.54 4.02 0.82
CA MET A 177 -10.30 3.36 1.25
C MET A 177 -9.27 4.44 1.63
N CYS A 178 -8.23 4.10 2.35
CA CYS A 178 -7.16 5.01 2.76
C CYS A 178 -5.79 4.48 2.31
N PRO A 179 -5.07 5.24 1.46
CA PRO A 179 -5.40 6.53 0.84
C PRO A 179 -6.64 6.48 -0.07
N PRO A 180 -7.29 7.63 -0.33
CA PRO A 180 -8.42 7.68 -1.28
C PRO A 180 -7.94 7.57 -2.73
N LEU A 181 -8.88 7.31 -3.65
CA LEU A 181 -8.64 7.45 -5.08
C LEU A 181 -8.30 8.90 -5.43
N ARG A 182 -7.39 9.08 -6.37
CA ARG A 182 -6.84 10.38 -6.79
C ARG A 182 -7.34 10.80 -8.17
N SER A 183 -6.69 11.77 -8.78
CA SER A 183 -6.99 12.18 -10.14
C SER A 183 -6.43 11.20 -11.18
N ALA A 184 -6.94 11.24 -12.41
CA ALA A 184 -6.37 10.48 -13.53
C ALA A 184 -4.90 10.87 -13.81
N ALA A 185 -4.49 12.11 -13.49
CA ALA A 185 -3.10 12.54 -13.62
C ALA A 185 -2.17 11.85 -12.60
N ASP A 186 -2.68 11.55 -11.40
CA ASP A 186 -1.96 10.74 -10.41
C ASP A 186 -1.81 9.30 -10.89
N ASN A 187 -2.88 8.69 -11.44
CA ASN A 187 -2.81 7.34 -12.02
C ASN A 187 -1.70 7.26 -13.07
N GLU A 188 -1.66 8.21 -14.00
CA GLU A 188 -0.64 8.22 -15.07
C GLU A 188 0.79 8.40 -14.51
N ALA A 189 0.97 9.24 -13.50
CA ALA A 189 2.26 9.41 -12.83
C ALA A 189 2.73 8.11 -12.14
N LEU A 190 1.82 7.35 -11.53
CA LEU A 190 2.14 6.05 -10.92
C LEU A 190 2.50 5.00 -11.98
N TRP A 191 1.79 4.96 -13.13
CA TRP A 191 2.18 4.12 -14.25
C TRP A 191 3.59 4.44 -14.76
N GLN A 192 3.91 5.72 -14.90
CA GLN A 192 5.27 6.17 -15.27
C GLN A 192 6.30 5.77 -14.23
N GLY A 193 5.97 5.89 -12.92
CA GLY A 193 6.81 5.45 -11.82
C GLY A 193 7.08 3.94 -11.83
N LEU A 194 6.08 3.13 -12.16
CA LEU A 194 6.25 1.69 -12.36
C LEU A 194 7.18 1.39 -13.55
N THR A 195 6.95 2.05 -14.67
CA THR A 195 7.75 1.86 -15.90
C THR A 195 9.20 2.27 -15.70
N ALA A 196 9.44 3.40 -15.03
CA ALA A 196 10.78 3.92 -14.76
C ALA A 196 11.54 3.16 -13.67
N GLY A 197 10.85 2.33 -12.86
CA GLY A 197 11.47 1.63 -11.75
C GLY A 197 11.48 2.42 -10.43
N ASP A 198 10.78 3.54 -10.36
CA ASP A 198 10.66 4.33 -9.13
C ASP A 198 9.75 3.64 -8.09
N ILE A 199 8.77 2.87 -8.56
CA ILE A 199 7.88 2.03 -7.75
C ILE A 199 8.26 0.57 -7.99
N GLN A 200 8.62 -0.16 -6.94
CA GLN A 200 9.18 -1.50 -7.02
C GLN A 200 8.13 -2.59 -7.08
N THR A 201 6.97 -2.39 -6.46
CA THR A 201 5.98 -3.46 -6.31
C THR A 201 4.56 -2.95 -6.53
N VAL A 202 3.66 -3.87 -6.85
CA VAL A 202 2.21 -3.63 -6.85
C VAL A 202 1.56 -4.61 -5.89
N GLY A 203 1.11 -4.09 -4.75
CA GLY A 203 0.28 -4.81 -3.79
C GLY A 203 -1.21 -4.73 -4.13
N THR A 204 -2.07 -5.03 -3.17
CA THR A 204 -3.53 -4.91 -3.34
C THR A 204 -4.19 -4.08 -2.25
N ASP A 205 -3.59 -4.05 -1.07
CA ASP A 205 -4.22 -3.51 0.15
C ASP A 205 -5.63 -4.12 0.37
N HIS A 206 -5.74 -5.43 0.12
CA HIS A 206 -7.02 -6.14 0.15
C HIS A 206 -7.63 -6.08 1.56
N CYS A 207 -8.74 -5.37 1.66
CA CYS A 207 -9.55 -5.27 2.88
C CYS A 207 -11.01 -5.14 2.48
N SER A 208 -11.67 -6.27 2.25
CA SER A 208 -13.03 -6.32 1.70
C SER A 208 -14.09 -6.01 2.76
N PHE A 209 -15.13 -5.28 2.36
CA PHE A 209 -16.31 -4.99 3.16
C PHE A 209 -17.58 -5.21 2.34
N ASN A 210 -18.57 -5.84 2.96
CA ASN A 210 -19.87 -6.03 2.34
C ASN A 210 -20.59 -4.69 2.20
N MET A 211 -21.08 -4.40 0.97
CA MET A 211 -21.77 -3.13 0.70
C MET A 211 -22.98 -2.93 1.60
N ALA A 212 -23.92 -3.89 1.59
CA ALA A 212 -25.21 -3.76 2.27
C ALA A 212 -25.09 -3.76 3.82
N ARG A 213 -24.15 -4.54 4.35
CA ARG A 213 -24.02 -4.72 5.81
C ARG A 213 -23.05 -3.78 6.48
N GLN A 214 -22.06 -3.28 5.73
CA GLN A 214 -20.93 -2.53 6.30
C GLN A 214 -20.75 -1.16 5.65
N LYS A 215 -20.58 -1.06 4.33
CA LYS A 215 -20.34 0.22 3.67
C LYS A 215 -21.52 1.19 3.78
N LEU A 216 -22.76 0.69 3.67
CA LEU A 216 -23.97 1.51 3.79
C LEU A 216 -24.20 2.08 5.21
N ALA A 217 -23.49 1.63 6.22
CA ALA A 217 -23.50 2.28 7.54
C ALA A 217 -23.09 3.76 7.45
N GLY A 218 -22.26 4.12 6.47
CA GLY A 218 -21.83 5.49 6.20
C GLY A 218 -22.68 6.25 5.17
N ALA A 219 -23.87 5.76 4.80
CA ALA A 219 -24.68 6.42 3.76
C ALA A 219 -25.07 7.87 4.10
N ALA A 220 -25.28 8.18 5.38
CA ALA A 220 -25.56 9.55 5.84
C ALA A 220 -24.30 10.37 6.16
N ASP A 221 -23.17 9.71 6.38
CA ASP A 221 -21.90 10.33 6.77
C ASP A 221 -20.73 9.42 6.36
N PHE A 222 -19.97 9.82 5.34
CA PHE A 222 -18.83 9.06 4.83
C PHE A 222 -17.83 8.66 5.91
N ARG A 223 -17.73 9.41 6.99
CA ARG A 223 -16.81 9.17 8.11
C ARG A 223 -17.12 7.88 8.87
N GLN A 224 -18.33 7.35 8.74
CA GLN A 224 -18.81 6.10 9.33
C GLN A 224 -18.60 4.88 8.40
N THR A 225 -18.17 5.10 7.15
CA THR A 225 -17.91 4.02 6.20
C THR A 225 -16.57 3.36 6.51
N PRO A 226 -16.51 2.04 6.70
CA PRO A 226 -15.24 1.35 6.87
C PRO A 226 -14.37 1.50 5.61
N SER A 227 -13.07 1.77 5.82
CA SER A 227 -12.10 2.01 4.75
C SER A 227 -11.47 0.71 4.28
N GLY A 228 -11.58 0.41 3.01
CA GLY A 228 -10.96 -0.75 2.37
C GLY A 228 -11.70 -1.20 1.13
N ALA A 229 -11.02 -1.93 0.26
CA ALA A 229 -11.54 -2.50 -0.96
C ALA A 229 -10.95 -3.89 -1.23
N PRO A 230 -11.67 -4.78 -1.95
CA PRO A 230 -11.08 -6.03 -2.46
C PRO A 230 -10.07 -5.74 -3.57
N GLY A 231 -9.31 -6.75 -4.01
CA GLY A 231 -8.37 -6.61 -5.15
C GLY A 231 -7.35 -7.75 -5.29
N VAL A 232 -7.38 -8.76 -4.41
CA VAL A 232 -6.34 -9.81 -4.44
C VAL A 232 -6.46 -10.72 -5.65
N GLU A 233 -7.67 -10.99 -6.14
CA GLU A 233 -7.92 -11.94 -7.23
C GLU A 233 -7.59 -11.35 -8.61
N GLU A 234 -7.84 -10.05 -8.81
CA GLU A 234 -7.79 -9.40 -10.11
C GLU A 234 -6.43 -8.78 -10.43
N ARG A 235 -5.57 -8.59 -9.43
CA ARG A 235 -4.32 -7.83 -9.55
C ARG A 235 -3.50 -8.19 -10.79
N LEU A 236 -3.21 -9.48 -10.98
CA LEU A 236 -2.33 -9.91 -12.08
C LEU A 236 -2.98 -9.69 -13.45
N ALA A 237 -4.27 -10.02 -13.58
CA ALA A 237 -5.02 -9.84 -14.82
C ALA A 237 -5.15 -8.35 -15.19
N LEU A 238 -5.39 -7.48 -14.22
CA LEU A 238 -5.46 -6.03 -14.43
C LEU A 238 -4.10 -5.46 -14.86
N LEU A 239 -3.01 -5.84 -14.19
CA LEU A 239 -1.66 -5.38 -14.54
C LEU A 239 -1.20 -5.90 -15.89
N TYR A 240 -1.54 -7.15 -16.24
CA TYR A 240 -1.28 -7.65 -17.59
C TYR A 240 -2.06 -6.85 -18.63
N THR A 241 -3.35 -6.66 -18.43
CA THR A 241 -4.24 -6.00 -19.41
C THR A 241 -3.86 -4.54 -19.63
N TYR A 242 -3.74 -3.77 -18.55
CA TYR A 242 -3.51 -2.32 -18.62
C TYR A 242 -2.04 -1.91 -18.59
N GLY A 243 -1.15 -2.82 -18.21
CA GLY A 243 0.29 -2.63 -18.25
C GLY A 243 0.92 -3.20 -19.51
N VAL A 244 0.97 -4.54 -19.61
CA VAL A 244 1.67 -5.23 -20.70
C VAL A 244 0.92 -5.13 -22.03
N ALA A 245 -0.34 -5.57 -22.08
CA ALA A 245 -1.12 -5.59 -23.32
C ALA A 245 -1.42 -4.17 -23.84
N ALA A 246 -1.46 -3.18 -22.97
CA ALA A 246 -1.57 -1.76 -23.32
C ALA A 246 -0.22 -1.12 -23.71
N GLY A 247 0.89 -1.86 -23.67
CA GLY A 247 2.22 -1.37 -24.08
C GLY A 247 2.89 -0.39 -23.12
N ARG A 248 2.47 -0.33 -21.86
CA ARG A 248 3.07 0.57 -20.85
C ARG A 248 4.42 0.06 -20.35
N PHE A 249 4.57 -1.26 -20.22
CA PHE A 249 5.84 -1.90 -19.84
C PHE A 249 5.90 -3.37 -20.35
N PRO A 250 7.10 -3.97 -20.47
CA PRO A 250 7.26 -5.33 -20.94
C PRO A 250 6.85 -6.37 -19.90
N LEU A 251 6.70 -7.64 -20.32
CA LEU A 251 6.28 -8.75 -19.46
C LEU A 251 7.25 -8.99 -18.28
N GLU A 252 8.54 -8.79 -18.50
CA GLU A 252 9.58 -8.88 -17.47
C GLU A 252 9.29 -7.90 -16.32
N ARG A 253 8.83 -6.68 -16.65
CA ARG A 253 8.46 -5.70 -15.63
C ARG A 253 7.25 -6.13 -14.82
N LEU A 254 6.28 -6.80 -15.44
CA LEU A 254 5.17 -7.40 -14.71
C LEU A 254 5.68 -8.42 -13.68
N ALA A 255 6.58 -9.32 -14.08
CA ALA A 255 7.17 -10.30 -13.16
C ALA A 255 7.97 -9.63 -12.03
N GLU A 256 8.71 -8.55 -12.32
CA GLU A 256 9.45 -7.79 -11.32
C GLU A 256 8.51 -7.20 -10.26
N VAL A 257 7.48 -6.44 -10.67
CA VAL A 257 6.62 -5.69 -9.75
C VAL A 257 5.61 -6.55 -9.00
N THR A 258 5.33 -7.76 -9.47
CA THR A 258 4.37 -8.68 -8.83
C THR A 258 5.01 -9.83 -8.07
N SER A 259 6.29 -10.11 -8.27
CA SER A 259 6.97 -11.29 -7.73
C SER A 259 8.42 -11.02 -7.29
N VAL A 260 9.33 -10.76 -8.23
CA VAL A 260 10.78 -10.74 -7.98
C VAL A 260 11.16 -9.71 -6.91
N ASN A 261 10.66 -8.48 -7.06
CA ASN A 261 11.00 -7.39 -6.14
C ASN A 261 10.46 -7.65 -4.73
N ALA A 262 9.23 -8.14 -4.61
CA ALA A 262 8.67 -8.54 -3.32
C ALA A 262 9.51 -9.67 -2.68
N ALA A 263 9.87 -10.70 -3.46
CA ALA A 263 10.70 -11.79 -2.95
C ALA A 263 12.06 -11.30 -2.43
N ARG A 264 12.69 -10.33 -3.12
CA ARG A 264 13.97 -9.73 -2.67
C ARG A 264 13.78 -8.88 -1.41
N LEU A 265 12.78 -8.00 -1.39
CA LEU A 265 12.52 -7.08 -0.28
C LEU A 265 12.16 -7.79 1.02
N PHE A 266 11.43 -8.91 0.92
CA PHE A 266 10.97 -9.69 2.07
C PHE A 266 11.79 -10.96 2.32
N GLY A 267 13.03 -11.04 1.79
CA GLY A 267 13.99 -12.09 2.12
C GLY A 267 13.62 -13.50 1.62
N LEU A 268 12.77 -13.60 0.61
CA LEU A 268 12.32 -14.89 0.04
C LEU A 268 13.12 -15.31 -1.20
N TYR A 269 13.84 -14.38 -1.82
CA TYR A 269 14.68 -14.66 -2.98
C TYR A 269 15.98 -15.37 -2.53
N PRO A 270 16.51 -16.42 -3.24
CA PRO A 270 16.03 -16.96 -4.51
C PRO A 270 15.06 -18.15 -4.37
N ARG A 271 14.57 -18.46 -3.18
CA ARG A 271 13.61 -19.56 -2.99
C ARG A 271 12.30 -19.28 -3.74
N LYS A 272 11.85 -18.01 -3.75
CA LYS A 272 10.70 -17.50 -4.51
C LYS A 272 11.11 -16.34 -5.44
N GLY A 273 10.26 -16.03 -6.42
CA GLY A 273 10.48 -14.93 -7.36
C GLY A 273 11.43 -15.24 -8.51
N VAL A 274 11.76 -16.51 -8.75
CA VAL A 274 12.64 -16.94 -9.83
C VAL A 274 12.29 -18.34 -10.31
N LEU A 275 12.47 -18.60 -11.60
CA LEU A 275 12.30 -19.93 -12.21
C LEU A 275 13.69 -20.57 -12.38
N LEU A 276 14.21 -21.15 -11.32
CA LEU A 276 15.49 -21.84 -11.29
C LEU A 276 15.39 -23.21 -10.59
N PRO A 277 16.22 -24.20 -10.96
CA PRO A 277 16.32 -25.43 -10.20
C PRO A 277 16.65 -25.16 -8.72
N GLY A 278 15.84 -25.71 -7.81
CA GLY A 278 15.97 -25.50 -6.37
C GLY A 278 15.10 -24.38 -5.80
N ALA A 279 14.45 -23.56 -6.64
CA ALA A 279 13.41 -22.64 -6.20
C ALA A 279 12.07 -23.38 -6.00
N ASP A 280 11.16 -22.76 -5.23
CA ASP A 280 9.80 -23.26 -5.08
C ASP A 280 9.06 -23.21 -6.43
N ALA A 281 8.24 -24.22 -6.71
CA ALA A 281 7.47 -24.32 -7.96
C ALA A 281 6.13 -23.54 -7.90
N ASP A 282 6.17 -22.35 -7.37
CA ASP A 282 5.01 -21.44 -7.37
C ASP A 282 4.90 -20.76 -8.75
N LEU A 283 4.05 -21.32 -9.59
CA LEU A 283 3.97 -20.96 -11.01
C LEU A 283 2.61 -20.33 -11.35
N VAL A 284 2.64 -19.32 -12.20
CA VAL A 284 1.45 -18.77 -12.84
C VAL A 284 1.52 -19.05 -14.33
N VAL A 285 0.47 -19.66 -14.87
CA VAL A 285 0.27 -19.82 -16.32
C VAL A 285 -0.69 -18.74 -16.81
N LEU A 286 -0.19 -17.86 -17.68
CA LEU A 286 -0.95 -16.74 -18.22
C LEU A 286 -1.41 -17.05 -19.65
N ASP A 287 -2.71 -17.20 -19.87
CA ASP A 287 -3.29 -17.24 -21.22
C ASP A 287 -3.53 -15.80 -21.72
N THR A 288 -2.65 -15.33 -22.57
CA THR A 288 -2.67 -13.96 -23.10
C THR A 288 -3.81 -13.72 -24.11
N ALA A 289 -4.44 -14.77 -24.63
CA ALA A 289 -5.57 -14.69 -25.53
C ALA A 289 -6.93 -14.69 -24.81
N ALA A 290 -6.97 -15.17 -23.57
CA ALA A 290 -8.20 -15.22 -22.77
C ALA A 290 -8.80 -13.82 -22.56
N ARG A 291 -10.11 -13.77 -22.53
CA ARG A 291 -10.88 -12.54 -22.23
C ARG A 291 -11.95 -12.88 -21.20
N GLN A 292 -12.00 -12.08 -20.15
CA GLN A 292 -12.97 -12.25 -19.06
C GLN A 292 -13.57 -10.91 -18.67
N THR A 293 -14.87 -10.89 -18.43
CA THR A 293 -15.52 -9.75 -17.78
C THR A 293 -15.51 -9.98 -16.28
N LEU A 294 -14.84 -9.11 -15.53
CA LEU A 294 -14.87 -9.15 -14.07
C LEU A 294 -16.29 -8.83 -13.58
N ARG A 295 -16.84 -9.70 -12.77
CA ARG A 295 -18.15 -9.56 -12.14
C ARG A 295 -18.07 -10.03 -10.69
N GLN A 296 -18.76 -9.33 -9.79
CA GLN A 296 -18.82 -9.71 -8.38
C GLN A 296 -19.20 -11.19 -8.18
N SER A 297 -20.13 -11.73 -8.96
CA SER A 297 -20.57 -13.13 -8.88
C SER A 297 -19.49 -14.17 -9.25
N ALA A 298 -18.37 -13.74 -9.83
CA ALA A 298 -17.25 -14.59 -10.22
C ALA A 298 -16.04 -14.45 -9.27
N LEU A 299 -16.14 -13.59 -8.25
CA LEU A 299 -15.08 -13.33 -7.27
C LEU A 299 -15.48 -13.90 -5.91
N HIS A 300 -14.47 -14.18 -5.07
CA HIS A 300 -14.65 -14.75 -3.73
C HIS A 300 -14.73 -13.68 -2.63
N SER A 301 -14.52 -12.42 -2.97
CA SER A 301 -14.50 -11.28 -2.03
C SER A 301 -15.49 -10.17 -2.37
#